data_76c0901688d9801d4c5731e5cab3bf01
#
_entry.id   76c0901688d9801d4c5731e5cab3bf01
#
_cell.length_a   1.000
_cell.length_b   1.000
_cell.length_c   1.000
_cell.angle_alpha   90.00
_cell.angle_beta   90.00
_cell.angle_gamma   90.00
#
_symmetry.space_group_name_H-M   'P 1'
#
loop_
_entity.id
_entity.type
_entity.pdbx_description
1 polymer ?
#
loop_
_entity_poly.entity_id
_entity_poly.type
_entity_poly.pdbx_seq_one_letter_code
_entity_poly.pdbx_strand_id
1 'polypeptide(L)'
;KRGIPKSLRKFINLIIKNLFKKNKSNRSPVSSKDWKSISPFAVEIINKLQDHNYEAYLVGGCVRDLLANIKPKDFDIATNAEPKEIRKIFKASRIIGKRFQLVHIYKGKQIIEVATFRAGLNKNSTTIENDLIKDDAGKIIRDNIWGNIEDDCNRRDFTINAIYFCPISNTFKDFHDGAQHVKEKKIISIGDPLYRFEEDPVRSLRAIRFATKLNFKIDSKIKEAIYEKGDLLGNISNARLFDEFCKIFLNGHGYENYKKLQSFGIAKYLLNLEKNYSGNKVYGESLKNTDKRYRDGKSITPGFLLAAILWPKLIERCSFDNGINIRKFFRSMDSIIAEQQRITAIPRKFTSYIKDIWYLQLKLNDRLKNNPNKIIKHPRFRAGYDFLLIREKASKDKSDLGKWWTSFQHTDARSKEKMIGKVRKTVEIDGNFNPRKGEGKEFGFSEELR
;
A
#
# COMPACT_ATOMS: atom_id res chain seq x y z
N LYS A 1 32.17 -7.35 -23.98
CA LYS A 1 31.24 -8.39 -23.46
C LYS A 1 32.02 -9.69 -23.31
N ARG A 2 32.58 -9.94 -22.13
CA ARG A 2 33.27 -11.21 -21.85
C ARG A 2 32.23 -12.19 -21.30
N GLY A 3 31.91 -13.23 -22.07
CA GLY A 3 30.99 -14.29 -21.67
C GLY A 3 31.66 -15.22 -20.64
N ILE A 4 30.83 -15.78 -19.74
CA ILE A 4 31.27 -16.76 -18.73
C ILE A 4 31.98 -17.91 -19.38
N PRO A 5 33.22 -18.30 -18.92
CA PRO A 5 34.00 -19.36 -19.50
C PRO A 5 33.25 -20.69 -19.55
N LYS A 6 33.42 -21.46 -20.64
CA LYS A 6 32.73 -22.76 -20.83
C LYS A 6 33.02 -23.77 -19.71
N SER A 7 34.20 -23.71 -19.08
CA SER A 7 34.58 -24.50 -17.92
C SER A 7 33.70 -24.21 -16.70
N LEU A 8 33.41 -22.95 -16.44
CA LEU A 8 32.55 -22.53 -15.33
C LEU A 8 31.07 -22.94 -15.55
N ARG A 9 30.60 -22.93 -16.80
CA ARG A 9 29.27 -23.46 -17.16
C ARG A 9 29.16 -24.98 -16.93
N LYS A 10 30.21 -25.76 -17.26
CA LYS A 10 30.24 -27.20 -17.00
C LYS A 10 30.27 -27.49 -15.50
N PHE A 11 31.03 -26.73 -14.72
CA PHE A 11 31.13 -26.88 -13.28
C PHE A 11 29.79 -26.55 -12.58
N ILE A 12 29.15 -25.46 -12.98
CA ILE A 12 27.81 -25.07 -12.50
C ILE A 12 26.76 -26.14 -12.83
N ASN A 13 26.77 -26.69 -14.04
CA ASN A 13 25.85 -27.76 -14.44
C ASN A 13 26.12 -29.10 -13.72
N LEU A 14 27.36 -29.37 -13.35
CA LEU A 14 27.72 -30.58 -12.61
C LEU A 14 27.33 -30.49 -11.15
N ILE A 15 27.50 -29.33 -10.53
CA ILE A 15 27.04 -29.04 -9.16
C ILE A 15 25.52 -29.14 -9.09
N ILE A 16 24.81 -28.55 -10.04
CA ILE A 16 23.34 -28.62 -10.15
C ILE A 16 22.90 -30.10 -10.25
N LYS A 17 23.51 -30.91 -11.11
CA LYS A 17 23.20 -32.35 -11.25
C LYS A 17 23.43 -33.16 -9.97
N ASN A 18 24.48 -32.89 -9.21
CA ASN A 18 24.84 -33.66 -8.02
C ASN A 18 24.01 -33.26 -6.77
N LEU A 19 23.60 -32.00 -6.64
CA LEU A 19 22.72 -31.54 -5.56
C LEU A 19 21.30 -32.10 -5.66
N PHE A 20 20.80 -32.32 -6.89
CA PHE A 20 19.47 -32.91 -7.10
C PHE A 20 19.39 -34.43 -6.94
N LYS A 21 20.53 -35.13 -6.84
CA LYS A 21 20.57 -36.61 -6.62
C LYS A 21 20.38 -37.03 -5.16
N LYS A 22 20.55 -36.15 -4.17
CA LYS A 22 20.58 -36.52 -2.74
C LYS A 22 19.35 -36.19 -1.91
N ASN A 23 18.37 -35.46 -2.42
CA ASN A 23 17.15 -35.21 -1.69
C ASN A 23 15.93 -35.57 -2.55
N LYS A 24 15.26 -36.69 -2.18
CA LYS A 24 13.94 -37.09 -2.71
C LYS A 24 12.85 -36.15 -2.19
N SER A 25 12.86 -34.89 -2.58
CA SER A 25 11.68 -34.04 -2.56
C SER A 25 11.47 -33.54 -3.99
N ASN A 26 10.27 -33.78 -4.55
CA ASN A 26 9.85 -33.35 -5.89
C ASN A 26 9.79 -31.81 -5.99
N ARG A 27 10.92 -31.14 -5.94
CA ARG A 27 11.05 -29.68 -6.10
C ARG A 27 11.45 -29.43 -7.55
N SER A 28 10.52 -28.88 -8.33
CA SER A 28 10.85 -28.38 -9.67
C SER A 28 11.92 -27.30 -9.55
N PRO A 29 13.03 -27.38 -10.30
CA PRO A 29 14.04 -26.35 -10.27
C PRO A 29 13.46 -25.01 -10.75
N VAL A 30 13.78 -23.94 -10.04
CA VAL A 30 13.54 -22.57 -10.54
C VAL A 30 14.29 -22.43 -11.86
N SER A 31 13.62 -21.92 -12.89
CA SER A 31 14.20 -21.81 -14.22
C SER A 31 15.45 -20.93 -14.19
N SER A 32 16.51 -21.32 -14.92
CA SER A 32 17.76 -20.55 -15.01
C SER A 32 17.61 -19.13 -15.59
N LYS A 33 16.44 -18.79 -16.14
CA LYS A 33 16.07 -17.45 -16.61
C LYS A 33 15.83 -16.46 -15.46
N ASP A 34 15.34 -16.95 -14.33
CA ASP A 34 14.89 -16.08 -13.23
C ASP A 34 16.05 -15.54 -12.38
N TRP A 35 17.17 -16.25 -12.37
CA TRP A 35 18.40 -15.83 -11.70
C TRP A 35 19.06 -14.58 -12.29
N LYS A 36 18.81 -14.29 -13.58
CA LYS A 36 19.31 -13.08 -14.25
C LYS A 36 18.63 -11.80 -13.73
N SER A 37 17.52 -11.95 -13.02
CA SER A 37 16.79 -10.82 -12.44
C SER A 37 17.26 -10.44 -11.04
N ILE A 38 18.17 -11.22 -10.43
CA ILE A 38 18.73 -10.88 -9.12
C ILE A 38 19.66 -9.67 -9.25
N SER A 39 19.52 -8.73 -8.31
CA SER A 39 20.39 -7.56 -8.26
C SER A 39 21.85 -7.96 -8.08
N PRO A 40 22.78 -7.57 -8.99
CA PRO A 40 24.21 -7.81 -8.79
C PRO A 40 24.74 -7.21 -7.49
N PHE A 41 24.14 -6.09 -7.05
CA PHE A 41 24.51 -5.46 -5.78
C PHE A 41 24.09 -6.29 -4.56
N ALA A 42 22.93 -6.98 -4.62
CA ALA A 42 22.54 -7.91 -3.55
C ALA A 42 23.49 -9.11 -3.47
N VAL A 43 23.92 -9.65 -4.62
CA VAL A 43 24.90 -10.74 -4.69
C VAL A 43 26.25 -10.30 -4.11
N GLU A 44 26.72 -9.09 -4.44
CA GLU A 44 27.96 -8.51 -3.91
C GLU A 44 27.92 -8.39 -2.37
N ILE A 45 26.78 -7.94 -1.81
CA ILE A 45 26.61 -7.85 -0.36
C ILE A 45 26.67 -9.23 0.29
N ILE A 46 25.96 -10.23 -0.26
CA ILE A 46 25.96 -11.59 0.27
C ILE A 46 27.37 -12.18 0.24
N ASN A 47 28.06 -12.06 -0.90
CA ASN A 47 29.42 -12.56 -1.03
C ASN A 47 30.34 -11.94 0.03
N LYS A 48 30.30 -10.61 0.17
CA LYS A 48 31.17 -9.92 1.14
C LYS A 48 30.86 -10.27 2.60
N LEU A 49 29.60 -10.54 2.96
CA LEU A 49 29.24 -11.06 4.29
C LEU A 49 29.81 -12.46 4.50
N GLN A 50 29.70 -13.34 3.49
CA GLN A 50 30.24 -14.71 3.55
C GLN A 50 31.78 -14.75 3.60
N ASP A 51 32.47 -13.84 2.91
CA ASP A 51 33.94 -13.67 3.00
C ASP A 51 34.38 -13.29 4.43
N HIS A 52 33.49 -12.69 5.24
CA HIS A 52 33.72 -12.40 6.67
C HIS A 52 33.13 -13.48 7.61
N ASN A 53 32.85 -14.69 7.09
CA ASN A 53 32.31 -15.84 7.83
C ASN A 53 30.88 -15.63 8.39
N TYR A 54 30.08 -14.74 7.81
CA TYR A 54 28.68 -14.61 8.17
C TYR A 54 27.77 -15.37 7.21
N GLU A 55 26.72 -15.97 7.72
CA GLU A 55 25.62 -16.46 6.89
C GLU A 55 24.88 -15.28 6.28
N ALA A 56 24.55 -15.37 4.98
CA ALA A 56 23.77 -14.34 4.31
C ALA A 56 22.92 -14.94 3.17
N TYR A 57 21.63 -14.52 3.13
CA TYR A 57 20.64 -15.04 2.18
C TYR A 57 19.74 -13.93 1.68
N LEU A 58 19.28 -14.00 0.43
CA LEU A 58 18.07 -13.33 0.00
C LEU A 58 16.87 -13.93 0.74
N VAL A 59 15.88 -13.12 1.11
CA VAL A 59 14.75 -13.58 1.91
C VAL A 59 13.43 -12.84 1.56
N GLY A 60 12.32 -13.47 1.86
CA GLY A 60 11.02 -12.81 1.84
C GLY A 60 10.45 -12.57 0.45
N GLY A 61 10.06 -11.32 0.20
CA GLY A 61 9.35 -10.94 -1.02
C GLY A 61 10.07 -11.23 -2.32
N CYS A 62 11.38 -11.01 -2.37
CA CYS A 62 12.18 -11.24 -3.57
C CYS A 62 12.28 -12.73 -3.93
N VAL A 63 12.50 -13.59 -2.94
CA VAL A 63 12.60 -15.06 -3.18
C VAL A 63 11.25 -15.61 -3.62
N ARG A 64 10.16 -15.23 -2.94
CA ARG A 64 8.80 -15.59 -3.35
C ARG A 64 8.48 -15.13 -4.77
N ASP A 65 8.77 -13.88 -5.10
CA ASP A 65 8.44 -13.31 -6.42
C ASP A 65 9.26 -14.02 -7.51
N LEU A 66 10.55 -14.36 -7.28
CA LEU A 66 11.36 -15.19 -8.17
C LEU A 66 10.73 -16.58 -8.39
N LEU A 67 10.31 -17.25 -7.32
CA LEU A 67 9.65 -18.57 -7.39
C LEU A 67 8.29 -18.51 -8.11
N ALA A 68 7.61 -17.36 -8.06
CA ALA A 68 6.35 -17.13 -8.76
C ALA A 68 6.54 -16.61 -10.20
N ASN A 69 7.75 -16.55 -10.73
CA ASN A 69 8.12 -15.96 -12.02
C ASN A 69 7.72 -14.49 -12.15
N ILE A 70 7.76 -13.75 -11.04
CA ILE A 70 7.52 -12.32 -10.97
C ILE A 70 8.87 -11.63 -10.76
N LYS A 71 9.15 -10.57 -11.52
CA LYS A 71 10.37 -9.77 -11.32
C LYS A 71 10.30 -9.07 -9.96
N PRO A 72 11.24 -9.34 -9.03
CA PRO A 72 11.29 -8.67 -7.75
C PRO A 72 11.50 -7.17 -7.93
N LYS A 73 10.86 -6.39 -7.07
CA LYS A 73 11.02 -4.94 -7.04
C LYS A 73 12.21 -4.53 -6.17
N ASP A 74 12.31 -5.15 -4.99
CA ASP A 74 13.32 -4.87 -3.97
C ASP A 74 13.94 -6.20 -3.52
N PHE A 75 15.17 -6.15 -3.00
CA PHE A 75 15.89 -7.33 -2.50
C PHE A 75 16.24 -7.12 -1.04
N ASP A 76 15.75 -8.01 -0.18
CA ASP A 76 16.05 -8.03 1.25
C ASP A 76 17.05 -9.15 1.54
N ILE A 77 18.00 -8.87 2.43
CA ILE A 77 19.02 -9.83 2.87
C ILE A 77 18.85 -10.09 4.37
N ALA A 78 18.93 -11.35 4.75
CA ALA A 78 18.99 -11.76 6.15
C ALA A 78 20.34 -12.43 6.42
N THR A 79 20.93 -12.14 7.60
CA THR A 79 22.27 -12.59 8.00
C THR A 79 22.33 -12.85 9.52
N ASN A 80 23.32 -13.60 9.98
CA ASN A 80 23.66 -13.70 11.41
C ASN A 80 24.61 -12.57 11.88
N ALA A 81 25.11 -11.71 10.99
CA ALA A 81 25.89 -10.55 11.37
C ALA A 81 25.01 -9.51 12.09
N GLU A 82 25.46 -8.94 13.19
CA GLU A 82 24.77 -7.86 13.88
C GLU A 82 24.86 -6.52 13.14
N PRO A 83 23.95 -5.57 13.38
CA PRO A 83 23.95 -4.30 12.68
C PRO A 83 25.26 -3.51 12.77
N LYS A 84 25.95 -3.60 13.92
CA LYS A 84 27.27 -2.96 14.13
C LYS A 84 28.36 -3.62 13.28
N GLU A 85 28.32 -4.93 13.12
CA GLU A 85 29.28 -5.70 12.30
C GLU A 85 29.06 -5.43 10.81
N ILE A 86 27.79 -5.45 10.35
CA ILE A 86 27.43 -5.07 8.98
C ILE A 86 27.97 -3.68 8.66
N ARG A 87 27.84 -2.72 9.58
CA ARG A 87 28.33 -1.36 9.39
C ARG A 87 29.87 -1.27 9.35
N LYS A 88 30.60 -2.14 10.05
CA LYS A 88 32.06 -2.22 9.95
C LYS A 88 32.50 -2.71 8.58
N ILE A 89 31.79 -3.71 8.01
CA ILE A 89 32.08 -4.30 6.71
C ILE A 89 31.71 -3.33 5.56
N PHE A 90 30.58 -2.62 5.70
CA PHE A 90 30.06 -1.72 4.68
C PHE A 90 30.08 -0.28 5.14
N LYS A 91 31.11 0.49 4.74
CA LYS A 91 31.24 1.91 5.12
C LYS A 91 30.07 2.77 4.62
N ALA A 92 29.57 2.49 3.39
CA ALA A 92 28.40 3.17 2.81
C ALA A 92 27.10 2.56 3.31
N SER A 93 26.87 2.57 4.65
CA SER A 93 25.69 1.99 5.27
C SER A 93 25.17 2.82 6.42
N ARG A 94 23.89 2.61 6.79
CA ARG A 94 23.24 3.27 7.93
C ARG A 94 22.33 2.30 8.68
N ILE A 95 22.42 2.28 10.00
CA ILE A 95 21.48 1.55 10.85
C ILE A 95 20.19 2.36 10.93
N ILE A 96 19.07 1.71 10.61
CA ILE A 96 17.72 2.30 10.58
C ILE A 96 16.83 1.55 11.58
N GLY A 97 15.87 2.28 12.15
CA GLY A 97 14.89 1.73 13.09
C GLY A 97 15.38 1.76 14.54
N LYS A 98 14.49 2.20 15.44
CA LYS A 98 14.73 2.18 16.90
C LYS A 98 14.30 0.86 17.52
N ARG A 99 13.10 0.39 17.14
CA ARG A 99 12.50 -0.85 17.67
C ARG A 99 13.08 -2.09 17.00
N PHE A 100 13.17 -2.04 15.66
CA PHE A 100 13.68 -3.12 14.83
C PHE A 100 14.85 -2.58 14.00
N GLN A 101 16.06 -2.88 14.43
CA GLN A 101 17.24 -2.42 13.74
C GLN A 101 17.47 -3.24 12.47
N LEU A 102 17.71 -2.54 11.37
CA LEU A 102 18.18 -3.10 10.10
C LEU A 102 19.22 -2.15 9.51
N VAL A 103 19.97 -2.60 8.54
CA VAL A 103 21.02 -1.82 7.90
C VAL A 103 20.66 -1.56 6.44
N HIS A 104 20.58 -0.30 6.06
CA HIS A 104 20.53 0.10 4.66
C HIS A 104 21.97 0.21 4.13
N ILE A 105 22.28 -0.51 3.07
CA ILE A 105 23.55 -0.43 2.34
C ILE A 105 23.30 0.29 1.02
N TYR A 106 24.14 1.29 0.73
CA TYR A 106 23.97 2.19 -0.40
C TYR A 106 25.01 1.96 -1.49
N LYS A 107 24.57 1.98 -2.77
CA LYS A 107 25.46 2.03 -3.96
C LYS A 107 24.81 2.92 -5.02
N GLY A 108 25.28 4.17 -5.11
CA GLY A 108 24.63 5.17 -5.93
C GLY A 108 23.19 5.44 -5.48
N LYS A 109 22.22 5.19 -6.37
CA LYS A 109 20.77 5.31 -6.06
C LYS A 109 20.15 4.01 -5.52
N GLN A 110 20.90 2.92 -5.47
CA GLN A 110 20.40 1.64 -4.98
C GLN A 110 20.54 1.54 -3.47
N ILE A 111 19.53 1.00 -2.82
CA ILE A 111 19.51 0.72 -1.39
C ILE A 111 19.10 -0.75 -1.24
N ILE A 112 19.85 -1.51 -0.43
CA ILE A 112 19.50 -2.87 -0.03
C ILE A 112 19.37 -2.93 1.47
N GLU A 113 18.27 -3.50 1.94
CA GLU A 113 18.01 -3.73 3.36
C GLU A 113 18.65 -5.04 3.79
N VAL A 114 19.46 -4.97 4.87
CA VAL A 114 20.08 -6.14 5.51
C VAL A 114 19.59 -6.22 6.94
N ALA A 115 18.92 -7.32 7.28
CA ALA A 115 18.40 -7.60 8.61
C ALA A 115 19.19 -8.74 9.27
N THR A 116 19.48 -8.59 10.56
CA THR A 116 20.02 -9.68 11.38
C THR A 116 18.93 -10.70 11.69
N PHE A 117 19.25 -12.00 11.72
CA PHE A 117 18.32 -13.03 12.16
C PHE A 117 17.86 -12.74 13.59
N ARG A 118 16.57 -12.84 13.83
CA ARG A 118 15.97 -12.53 15.14
C ARG A 118 15.42 -13.78 15.79
N ALA A 119 15.60 -13.87 17.11
CA ALA A 119 14.99 -14.92 17.90
C ALA A 119 13.47 -14.78 17.96
N GLY A 120 12.77 -15.90 18.12
CA GLY A 120 11.36 -15.95 18.45
C GLY A 120 11.14 -15.53 19.91
N LEU A 121 9.98 -14.94 20.21
CA LEU A 121 9.57 -14.65 21.58
C LEU A 121 9.11 -15.94 22.27
N ASN A 122 10.04 -16.79 22.71
CA ASN A 122 9.70 -17.93 23.53
C ASN A 122 9.37 -17.46 24.96
N LYS A 123 8.14 -17.67 25.39
CA LYS A 123 7.65 -17.33 26.75
C LYS A 123 8.42 -18.02 27.89
N ASN A 124 9.27 -18.99 27.59
CA ASN A 124 9.92 -19.87 28.57
C ASN A 124 11.41 -19.58 28.82
N SER A 125 11.99 -18.54 28.24
CA SER A 125 13.42 -18.24 28.46
C SER A 125 13.57 -17.08 29.43
N THR A 126 13.98 -17.41 30.65
CA THR A 126 14.27 -16.50 31.77
C THR A 126 15.44 -15.54 31.54
N THR A 127 16.19 -15.70 30.45
CA THR A 127 17.36 -14.88 30.09
C THR A 127 17.04 -13.70 29.15
N ILE A 128 15.77 -13.49 28.76
CA ILE A 128 15.37 -12.54 27.72
C ILE A 128 14.93 -11.18 28.28
N GLU A 129 14.78 -11.04 29.62
CA GLU A 129 14.21 -9.82 30.22
C GLU A 129 15.04 -8.55 30.04
N ASN A 130 16.36 -8.66 29.86
CA ASN A 130 17.25 -7.50 29.79
C ASN A 130 17.29 -6.84 28.38
N ASP A 131 16.91 -7.55 27.30
CA ASP A 131 16.92 -7.05 25.94
C ASP A 131 15.53 -6.73 25.36
N LEU A 132 14.48 -7.17 26.08
CA LEU A 132 13.08 -6.83 25.80
C LEU A 132 12.66 -5.64 26.66
N ILE A 133 12.58 -4.46 26.08
CA ILE A 133 11.98 -3.30 26.77
C ILE A 133 10.49 -3.28 26.43
N LYS A 134 9.65 -3.45 27.46
CA LYS A 134 8.19 -3.29 27.38
C LYS A 134 7.80 -1.94 27.98
N ASP A 135 6.71 -1.34 27.49
CA ASP A 135 6.07 -0.21 28.15
C ASP A 135 5.17 -0.70 29.30
N ASP A 136 4.61 0.25 30.08
CA ASP A 136 3.75 -0.03 31.22
C ASP A 136 2.46 -0.82 30.84
N ALA A 137 2.12 -0.86 29.56
CA ALA A 137 1.02 -1.65 29.01
C ALA A 137 1.48 -3.03 28.47
N GLY A 138 2.72 -3.44 28.72
CA GLY A 138 3.29 -4.72 28.27
C GLY A 138 3.65 -4.78 26.79
N LYS A 139 3.62 -3.67 26.08
CA LYS A 139 3.94 -3.59 24.65
C LYS A 139 5.45 -3.54 24.45
N ILE A 140 5.97 -4.44 23.61
CA ILE A 140 7.40 -4.50 23.29
C ILE A 140 7.87 -3.22 22.61
N ILE A 141 8.76 -2.45 23.27
CA ILE A 141 9.37 -1.23 22.72
C ILE A 141 10.65 -1.54 21.95
N ARG A 142 11.40 -2.55 22.38
CA ARG A 142 12.65 -2.97 21.73
C ARG A 142 12.67 -4.49 21.62
N ASP A 143 12.99 -5.02 20.41
CA ASP A 143 13.06 -6.44 20.08
C ASP A 143 14.27 -6.63 19.15
N ASN A 144 15.48 -6.50 19.72
CA ASN A 144 16.74 -6.73 19.01
C ASN A 144 17.43 -7.98 19.59
N ILE A 145 16.64 -9.02 19.84
CA ILE A 145 17.17 -10.32 20.26
C ILE A 145 17.56 -11.08 19.00
N TRP A 146 18.84 -11.38 18.89
CA TRP A 146 19.39 -12.08 17.74
C TRP A 146 19.20 -13.60 17.90
N GLY A 147 18.91 -14.27 16.80
CA GLY A 147 18.69 -15.71 16.74
C GLY A 147 19.41 -16.36 15.55
N ASN A 148 19.06 -17.59 15.29
CA ASN A 148 19.48 -18.31 14.10
C ASN A 148 18.48 -18.17 12.96
N ILE A 149 18.78 -18.75 11.82
CA ILE A 149 17.91 -18.67 10.62
C ILE A 149 16.53 -19.32 10.83
N GLU A 150 16.47 -20.40 11.62
CA GLU A 150 15.21 -21.09 11.93
C GLU A 150 14.31 -20.26 12.83
N ASP A 151 14.90 -19.60 13.83
CA ASP A 151 14.19 -18.65 14.68
C ASP A 151 13.59 -17.50 13.85
N ASP A 152 14.40 -16.91 12.97
CA ASP A 152 13.94 -15.83 12.08
C ASP A 152 12.84 -16.31 11.13
N CYS A 153 12.92 -17.56 10.66
CA CYS A 153 11.91 -18.19 9.85
C CYS A 153 10.58 -18.34 10.61
N ASN A 154 10.62 -18.90 11.82
CA ASN A 154 9.45 -19.21 12.63
C ASN A 154 8.65 -17.97 13.08
N ARG A 155 9.27 -16.81 13.18
CA ARG A 155 8.60 -15.55 13.55
C ARG A 155 7.92 -14.84 12.38
N ARG A 156 8.20 -15.22 11.13
CA ARG A 156 7.60 -14.61 9.94
C ARG A 156 6.10 -14.90 9.86
N ASP A 157 5.40 -14.18 8.98
CA ASP A 157 3.93 -14.23 8.87
C ASP A 157 3.44 -15.46 8.09
N PHE A 158 3.93 -15.61 6.86
CA PHE A 158 3.47 -16.64 5.93
C PHE A 158 4.63 -17.44 5.37
N THR A 159 4.40 -18.71 5.11
CA THR A 159 5.39 -19.66 4.60
C THR A 159 6.07 -19.15 3.32
N ILE A 160 5.28 -18.54 2.42
CA ILE A 160 5.77 -17.97 1.16
C ILE A 160 6.76 -16.81 1.34
N ASN A 161 6.83 -16.19 2.52
CA ASN A 161 7.75 -15.10 2.86
C ASN A 161 8.91 -15.55 3.75
N ALA A 162 8.99 -16.85 4.04
CA ALA A 162 9.99 -17.43 4.93
C ALA A 162 10.94 -18.40 4.19
N ILE A 163 11.20 -18.10 2.93
CA ILE A 163 12.12 -18.86 2.08
C ILE A 163 13.40 -18.05 1.96
N TYR A 164 14.53 -18.68 2.22
CA TYR A 164 15.86 -18.09 2.14
C TYR A 164 16.61 -18.69 0.94
N PHE A 165 17.33 -17.84 0.22
CA PHE A 165 18.07 -18.26 -0.95
C PHE A 165 19.47 -17.65 -0.96
N CYS A 166 20.49 -18.51 -1.10
CA CYS A 166 21.86 -18.09 -1.33
C CYS A 166 22.19 -18.16 -2.83
N PRO A 167 22.37 -17.03 -3.51
CA PRO A 167 22.70 -17.02 -4.94
C PRO A 167 24.13 -17.51 -5.24
N ILE A 168 25.05 -17.49 -4.26
CA ILE A 168 26.44 -17.94 -4.41
C ILE A 168 26.51 -19.46 -4.47
N SER A 169 25.96 -20.14 -3.47
CA SER A 169 25.92 -21.60 -3.39
C SER A 169 24.73 -22.22 -4.14
N ASN A 170 23.81 -21.41 -4.62
CA ASN A 170 22.55 -21.84 -5.24
C ASN A 170 21.71 -22.76 -4.34
N THR A 171 21.64 -22.45 -3.06
CA THR A 171 20.94 -23.26 -2.05
C THR A 171 19.73 -22.54 -1.49
N PHE A 172 18.66 -23.30 -1.26
CA PHE A 172 17.46 -22.85 -0.56
C PHE A 172 17.42 -23.41 0.86
N LYS A 173 16.94 -22.58 1.80
CA LYS A 173 16.50 -23.02 3.12
C LYS A 173 15.01 -22.70 3.26
N ASP A 174 14.19 -23.72 3.35
CA ASP A 174 12.72 -23.64 3.40
C ASP A 174 12.23 -24.62 4.48
N PHE A 175 11.90 -24.08 5.65
CA PHE A 175 11.51 -24.86 6.83
C PHE A 175 10.01 -25.17 6.87
N HIS A 176 9.20 -24.50 6.05
CA HIS A 176 7.73 -24.55 6.11
C HIS A 176 7.08 -24.81 4.74
N ASP A 177 7.78 -25.46 3.81
CA ASP A 177 7.27 -25.77 2.47
C ASP A 177 6.76 -24.54 1.69
N GLY A 178 7.33 -23.36 1.96
CA GLY A 178 6.93 -22.11 1.34
C GLY A 178 7.06 -22.15 -0.18
N ALA A 179 8.08 -22.80 -0.73
CA ALA A 179 8.24 -22.95 -2.17
C ALA A 179 7.11 -23.78 -2.81
N GLN A 180 6.64 -24.84 -2.12
CA GLN A 180 5.47 -25.62 -2.56
C GLN A 180 4.20 -24.77 -2.49
N HIS A 181 4.02 -23.98 -1.42
CA HIS A 181 2.86 -23.11 -1.28
C HIS A 181 2.84 -21.98 -2.32
N VAL A 182 4.00 -21.48 -2.77
CA VAL A 182 4.09 -20.57 -3.93
C VAL A 182 3.60 -21.27 -5.20
N LYS A 183 4.05 -22.50 -5.46
CA LYS A 183 3.63 -23.30 -6.62
C LYS A 183 2.11 -23.58 -6.58
N GLU A 184 1.56 -23.89 -5.43
CA GLU A 184 0.12 -24.14 -5.21
C GLU A 184 -0.71 -22.86 -5.17
N LYS A 185 -0.05 -21.69 -5.20
CA LYS A 185 -0.70 -20.38 -5.09
C LYS A 185 -1.56 -20.24 -3.81
N LYS A 186 -1.00 -20.61 -2.66
CA LYS A 186 -1.65 -20.56 -1.36
C LYS A 186 -0.95 -19.62 -0.40
N ILE A 187 -1.73 -18.90 0.41
CA ILE A 187 -1.25 -18.14 1.57
C ILE A 187 -1.50 -19.00 2.80
N ILE A 188 -0.43 -19.46 3.43
CA ILE A 188 -0.46 -20.32 4.63
C ILE A 188 0.34 -19.63 5.73
N SER A 189 -0.22 -19.60 6.95
CA SER A 189 0.44 -19.05 8.14
C SER A 189 1.56 -19.95 8.64
N ILE A 190 2.61 -19.36 9.18
CA ILE A 190 3.56 -20.09 9.99
C ILE A 190 3.00 -20.18 11.40
N GLY A 191 2.75 -21.41 11.87
CA GLY A 191 2.03 -21.66 13.10
C GLY A 191 0.53 -21.45 12.99
N ASP A 192 -0.16 -21.53 14.13
CA ASP A 192 -1.61 -21.38 14.20
C ASP A 192 -2.04 -19.93 13.92
N PRO A 193 -2.88 -19.67 12.89
CA PRO A 193 -3.31 -18.33 12.54
C PRO A 193 -4.05 -17.58 13.64
N LEU A 194 -4.82 -18.26 14.49
CA LEU A 194 -5.55 -17.66 15.61
C LEU A 194 -4.58 -16.99 16.57
N TYR A 195 -3.59 -17.77 17.04
CA TYR A 195 -2.54 -17.26 17.92
C TYR A 195 -1.69 -16.17 17.26
N ARG A 196 -1.34 -16.37 15.98
CA ARG A 196 -0.49 -15.41 15.23
C ARG A 196 -1.19 -14.07 14.98
N PHE A 197 -2.50 -14.03 14.92
CA PHE A 197 -3.27 -12.78 14.76
C PHE A 197 -3.51 -12.08 16.11
N GLU A 198 -3.55 -12.83 17.20
CA GLU A 198 -3.50 -12.24 18.55
C GLU A 198 -2.15 -11.53 18.81
N GLU A 199 -1.05 -12.16 18.39
CA GLU A 199 0.29 -11.57 18.48
C GLU A 199 0.44 -10.31 17.61
N ASP A 200 -0.04 -10.35 16.37
CA ASP A 200 -0.02 -9.23 15.43
C ASP A 200 -1.23 -9.24 14.49
N PRO A 201 -2.31 -8.51 14.84
CA PRO A 201 -3.54 -8.45 14.04
C PRO A 201 -3.33 -7.93 12.61
N VAL A 202 -2.28 -7.15 12.34
CA VAL A 202 -1.94 -6.65 11.00
C VAL A 202 -1.65 -7.78 10.01
N ARG A 203 -1.32 -8.98 10.48
CA ARG A 203 -1.16 -10.16 9.62
C ARG A 203 -2.42 -10.49 8.84
N SER A 204 -3.62 -10.22 9.39
CA SER A 204 -4.90 -10.37 8.67
C SER A 204 -4.97 -9.49 7.42
N LEU A 205 -4.58 -8.22 7.53
CA LEU A 205 -4.50 -7.28 6.41
C LEU A 205 -3.43 -7.70 5.39
N ARG A 206 -2.29 -8.19 5.88
CA ARG A 206 -1.20 -8.69 5.04
C ARG A 206 -1.60 -9.92 4.25
N ALA A 207 -2.35 -10.86 4.85
CA ALA A 207 -2.89 -12.04 4.16
C ALA A 207 -3.75 -11.64 2.95
N ILE A 208 -4.68 -10.72 3.14
CA ILE A 208 -5.55 -10.22 2.08
C ILE A 208 -4.74 -9.54 0.98
N ARG A 209 -3.80 -8.66 1.37
CA ARG A 209 -2.94 -7.93 0.43
C ARG A 209 -2.08 -8.87 -0.41
N PHE A 210 -1.43 -9.87 0.19
CA PHE A 210 -0.63 -10.83 -0.56
C PHE A 210 -1.49 -11.73 -1.45
N ALA A 211 -2.61 -12.22 -0.95
CA ALA A 211 -3.54 -13.01 -1.74
C ALA A 211 -4.04 -12.27 -2.97
N THR A 212 -4.30 -10.97 -2.85
CA THR A 212 -4.73 -10.13 -3.98
C THR A 212 -3.58 -9.83 -4.94
N LYS A 213 -2.42 -9.37 -4.43
CA LYS A 213 -1.25 -9.01 -5.25
C LYS A 213 -0.76 -10.21 -6.08
N LEU A 214 -0.74 -11.41 -5.48
CA LEU A 214 -0.17 -12.61 -6.09
C LEU A 214 -1.23 -13.46 -6.81
N ASN A 215 -2.50 -13.13 -6.68
CA ASN A 215 -3.62 -13.97 -7.10
C ASN A 215 -3.57 -15.37 -6.48
N PHE A 216 -3.29 -15.42 -5.17
CA PHE A 216 -3.20 -16.64 -4.37
C PHE A 216 -4.47 -16.83 -3.54
N LYS A 217 -4.79 -18.08 -3.22
CA LYS A 217 -5.90 -18.44 -2.33
C LYS A 217 -5.46 -18.33 -0.87
N ILE A 218 -6.32 -17.74 -0.04
CA ILE A 218 -6.12 -17.72 1.42
C ILE A 218 -6.58 -19.08 1.96
N ASP A 219 -5.75 -19.69 2.80
CA ASP A 219 -6.08 -20.93 3.50
C ASP A 219 -7.33 -20.79 4.39
N SER A 220 -8.06 -21.88 4.61
CA SER A 220 -9.31 -21.86 5.41
C SER A 220 -9.08 -21.40 6.84
N LYS A 221 -8.02 -21.90 7.50
CA LYS A 221 -7.68 -21.52 8.88
C LYS A 221 -7.36 -20.04 9.01
N ILE A 222 -6.70 -19.43 7.99
CA ILE A 222 -6.48 -17.99 7.97
C ILE A 222 -7.79 -17.22 7.82
N LYS A 223 -8.73 -17.70 6.98
CA LYS A 223 -10.05 -17.06 6.84
C LYS A 223 -10.83 -17.10 8.14
N GLU A 224 -10.87 -18.24 8.79
CA GLU A 224 -11.48 -18.41 10.12
C GLU A 224 -10.87 -17.45 11.13
N ALA A 225 -9.54 -17.37 11.20
CA ALA A 225 -8.83 -16.45 12.08
C ALA A 225 -9.13 -14.97 11.76
N ILE A 226 -9.32 -14.59 10.49
CA ILE A 226 -9.72 -13.22 10.14
C ILE A 226 -11.12 -12.91 10.67
N TYR A 227 -12.06 -13.84 10.56
CA TYR A 227 -13.42 -13.64 11.10
C TYR A 227 -13.43 -13.56 12.62
N GLU A 228 -12.64 -14.40 13.29
CA GLU A 228 -12.63 -14.49 14.76
C GLU A 228 -11.83 -13.37 15.43
N LYS A 229 -10.68 -13.00 14.86
CA LYS A 229 -9.71 -12.06 15.48
C LYS A 229 -9.59 -10.72 14.74
N GLY A 230 -10.40 -10.48 13.72
CA GLY A 230 -10.32 -9.26 12.91
C GLY A 230 -10.63 -7.97 13.68
N ASP A 231 -11.38 -8.06 14.78
CA ASP A 231 -11.68 -6.96 15.69
C ASP A 231 -10.45 -6.43 16.44
N LEU A 232 -9.44 -7.28 16.68
CA LEU A 232 -8.17 -6.87 17.27
C LEU A 232 -7.42 -5.80 16.47
N LEU A 233 -7.79 -5.59 15.19
CA LEU A 233 -7.28 -4.46 14.41
C LEU A 233 -7.61 -3.10 15.04
N GLY A 234 -8.69 -3.02 15.84
CA GLY A 234 -9.04 -1.82 16.60
C GLY A 234 -7.99 -1.41 17.65
N ASN A 235 -7.14 -2.34 18.08
CA ASN A 235 -6.08 -2.10 19.06
C ASN A 235 -4.74 -1.67 18.44
N ILE A 236 -4.68 -1.61 17.10
CA ILE A 236 -3.46 -1.23 16.38
C ILE A 236 -3.35 0.29 16.31
N SER A 237 -2.14 0.82 16.48
CA SER A 237 -1.91 2.27 16.38
C SER A 237 -2.34 2.81 15.01
N ASN A 238 -2.99 3.97 15.01
CA ASN A 238 -3.52 4.63 13.80
C ASN A 238 -2.42 4.90 12.76
N ALA A 239 -1.19 5.17 13.20
CA ALA A 239 -0.03 5.35 12.31
C ALA A 239 0.30 4.06 11.56
N ARG A 240 0.32 2.92 12.24
CA ARG A 240 0.56 1.62 11.62
C ARG A 240 -0.57 1.22 10.66
N LEU A 241 -1.81 1.50 11.03
CA LEU A 241 -2.96 1.28 10.15
C LEU A 241 -2.89 2.17 8.90
N PHE A 242 -2.39 3.41 9.01
CA PHE A 242 -2.18 4.28 7.84
C PHE A 242 -1.09 3.73 6.90
N ASP A 243 -0.02 3.16 7.44
CA ASP A 243 1.01 2.50 6.61
C ASP A 243 0.43 1.31 5.84
N GLU A 244 -0.39 0.47 6.50
CA GLU A 244 -1.06 -0.63 5.82
C GLU A 244 -2.13 -0.14 4.82
N PHE A 245 -2.86 0.93 5.13
CA PHE A 245 -3.75 1.60 4.17
C PHE A 245 -3.01 1.95 2.88
N CYS A 246 -1.84 2.59 2.99
CA CYS A 246 -1.03 2.93 1.83
C CYS A 246 -0.58 1.69 1.04
N LYS A 247 -0.14 0.63 1.73
CA LYS A 247 0.29 -0.62 1.10
C LYS A 247 -0.87 -1.39 0.43
N ILE A 248 -2.08 -1.31 0.97
CA ILE A 248 -3.27 -2.00 0.47
C ILE A 248 -3.86 -1.27 -0.74
N PHE A 249 -3.99 0.06 -0.65
CA PHE A 249 -4.78 0.83 -1.61
C PHE A 249 -3.96 1.57 -2.69
N LEU A 250 -2.63 1.72 -2.50
CA LEU A 250 -1.79 2.49 -3.42
C LEU A 250 -0.76 1.64 -4.17
N ASN A 251 -1.01 0.34 -4.32
CA ASN A 251 -0.09 -0.58 -5.00
C ASN A 251 -0.74 -1.32 -6.20
N GLY A 252 -1.74 -0.71 -6.82
CA GLY A 252 -2.34 -1.19 -8.06
C GLY A 252 -3.37 -2.31 -7.93
N HIS A 253 -3.78 -2.64 -6.69
CA HIS A 253 -4.75 -3.68 -6.35
C HIS A 253 -5.80 -3.21 -5.33
N GLY A 254 -5.98 -1.91 -5.18
CA GLY A 254 -6.82 -1.29 -4.16
C GLY A 254 -8.28 -1.71 -4.25
N TYR A 255 -8.84 -1.79 -5.45
CA TYR A 255 -10.23 -2.18 -5.66
C TYR A 255 -10.52 -3.64 -5.24
N GLU A 256 -9.66 -4.56 -5.63
CA GLU A 256 -9.82 -5.98 -5.26
C GLU A 256 -9.53 -6.21 -3.77
N ASN A 257 -8.56 -5.51 -3.20
CA ASN A 257 -8.32 -5.51 -1.75
C ASN A 257 -9.54 -5.01 -0.99
N TYR A 258 -10.17 -3.92 -1.43
CA TYR A 258 -11.36 -3.37 -0.81
C TYR A 258 -12.50 -4.38 -0.76
N LYS A 259 -12.80 -5.06 -1.88
CA LYS A 259 -13.84 -6.10 -1.91
C LYS A 259 -13.59 -7.21 -0.91
N LYS A 260 -12.35 -7.68 -0.81
CA LYS A 260 -11.98 -8.72 0.16
C LYS A 260 -12.06 -8.23 1.61
N LEU A 261 -11.59 -7.00 1.89
CA LEU A 261 -11.71 -6.40 3.22
C LEU A 261 -13.19 -6.26 3.65
N GLN A 262 -14.06 -5.91 2.71
CA GLN A 262 -15.50 -5.86 2.96
C GLN A 262 -16.09 -7.24 3.22
N SER A 263 -15.75 -8.25 2.41
CA SER A 263 -16.26 -9.61 2.61
C SER A 263 -15.87 -10.22 3.95
N PHE A 264 -14.72 -9.80 4.52
CA PHE A 264 -14.29 -10.19 5.87
C PHE A 264 -14.79 -9.25 6.98
N GLY A 265 -15.49 -8.16 6.65
CA GLY A 265 -16.01 -7.20 7.64
C GLY A 265 -14.96 -6.32 8.31
N ILE A 266 -13.70 -6.32 7.83
CA ILE A 266 -12.59 -5.59 8.46
C ILE A 266 -12.22 -4.27 7.76
N ALA A 267 -12.91 -3.89 6.70
CA ALA A 267 -12.68 -2.60 6.02
C ALA A 267 -12.87 -1.39 6.95
N LYS A 268 -13.75 -1.48 7.95
CA LYS A 268 -14.03 -0.46 8.96
C LYS A 268 -12.82 -0.05 9.81
N TYR A 269 -11.80 -0.91 9.93
CA TYR A 269 -10.57 -0.61 10.65
C TYR A 269 -9.53 0.19 9.83
N LEU A 270 -9.80 0.42 8.55
CA LEU A 270 -8.96 1.24 7.69
C LEU A 270 -9.70 2.50 7.20
N LEU A 271 -11.01 2.43 7.09
CA LEU A 271 -11.84 3.45 6.49
C LEU A 271 -13.08 3.71 7.33
N ASN A 272 -13.39 4.98 7.59
CA ASN A 272 -14.61 5.42 8.26
C ASN A 272 -15.82 5.33 7.30
N LEU A 273 -16.21 4.09 6.98
CA LEU A 273 -17.34 3.82 6.09
C LEU A 273 -18.54 3.38 6.91
N GLU A 274 -19.66 4.03 6.70
CA GLU A 274 -20.95 3.56 7.20
C GLU A 274 -21.46 2.41 6.33
N LYS A 275 -22.30 1.53 6.90
CA LYS A 275 -22.78 0.32 6.19
C LYS A 275 -23.45 0.66 4.84
N ASN A 276 -24.09 1.81 4.74
CA ASN A 276 -24.85 2.25 3.56
C ASN A 276 -23.96 2.69 2.38
N TYR A 277 -22.66 2.95 2.61
CA TYR A 277 -21.74 3.40 1.54
C TYR A 277 -21.01 2.29 0.80
N SER A 278 -21.18 1.04 1.21
CA SER A 278 -20.47 -0.09 0.60
C SER A 278 -20.73 -0.26 -0.90
N GLY A 279 -21.90 0.15 -1.38
CA GLY A 279 -22.30 0.16 -2.80
C GLY A 279 -22.01 1.46 -3.56
N ASN A 280 -21.41 2.48 -2.92
CA ASN A 280 -21.22 3.76 -3.57
C ASN A 280 -20.25 3.68 -4.74
N LYS A 281 -20.73 4.05 -5.93
CA LYS A 281 -19.96 3.97 -7.19
C LYS A 281 -18.67 4.83 -7.16
N VAL A 282 -18.67 5.95 -6.41
CA VAL A 282 -17.49 6.83 -6.28
C VAL A 282 -16.32 6.08 -5.66
N TYR A 283 -16.54 5.22 -4.66
CA TYR A 283 -15.48 4.40 -4.06
C TYR A 283 -14.85 3.47 -5.08
N GLY A 284 -15.69 2.69 -5.78
CA GLY A 284 -15.22 1.76 -6.78
C GLY A 284 -14.43 2.44 -7.89
N GLU A 285 -14.96 3.53 -8.43
CA GLU A 285 -14.30 4.28 -9.52
C GLU A 285 -13.01 4.97 -9.05
N SER A 286 -12.95 5.47 -7.82
CA SER A 286 -11.73 6.07 -7.26
C SER A 286 -10.62 5.06 -7.08
N LEU A 287 -10.93 3.87 -6.55
CA LEU A 287 -9.98 2.78 -6.38
C LEU A 287 -9.49 2.24 -7.73
N LYS A 288 -10.41 2.00 -8.70
CA LYS A 288 -10.04 1.57 -10.05
C LYS A 288 -9.15 2.60 -10.77
N ASN A 289 -9.45 3.89 -10.60
CA ASN A 289 -8.63 4.97 -11.16
C ASN A 289 -7.24 5.00 -10.50
N THR A 290 -7.16 4.86 -9.18
CA THR A 290 -5.89 4.78 -8.43
C THR A 290 -5.06 3.59 -8.91
N ASP A 291 -5.66 2.42 -9.06
CA ASP A 291 -5.00 1.21 -9.54
C ASP A 291 -4.50 1.38 -10.99
N LYS A 292 -5.30 1.99 -11.87
CA LYS A 292 -4.89 2.30 -13.23
C LYS A 292 -3.71 3.27 -13.24
N ARG A 293 -3.76 4.36 -12.48
CA ARG A 293 -2.66 5.34 -12.38
C ARG A 293 -1.37 4.71 -11.90
N TYR A 294 -1.45 3.80 -10.92
CA TYR A 294 -0.28 3.04 -10.45
C TYR A 294 0.34 2.21 -11.57
N ARG A 295 -0.47 1.46 -12.32
CA ARG A 295 0.00 0.65 -13.46
C ARG A 295 0.60 1.49 -14.58
N ASP A 296 0.03 2.68 -14.81
CA ASP A 296 0.52 3.65 -15.81
C ASP A 296 1.76 4.44 -15.33
N GLY A 297 2.32 4.15 -14.16
CA GLY A 297 3.46 4.88 -13.57
C GLY A 297 3.16 6.32 -13.18
N LYS A 298 1.88 6.70 -13.08
CA LYS A 298 1.45 8.07 -12.73
C LYS A 298 1.46 8.26 -11.21
N SER A 299 1.67 9.51 -10.79
CA SER A 299 1.62 9.90 -9.39
C SER A 299 0.26 9.57 -8.75
N ILE A 300 0.30 8.95 -7.58
CA ILE A 300 -0.83 8.65 -6.71
C ILE A 300 -0.54 9.14 -5.30
N THR A 301 -1.56 9.56 -4.56
CA THR A 301 -1.40 10.03 -3.19
C THR A 301 -2.52 9.51 -2.29
N PRO A 302 -2.23 9.19 -1.02
CA PRO A 302 -3.27 8.79 -0.07
C PRO A 302 -4.30 9.91 0.16
N GLY A 303 -3.87 11.18 0.09
CA GLY A 303 -4.78 12.33 0.24
C GLY A 303 -5.84 12.40 -0.85
N PHE A 304 -5.50 12.11 -2.12
CA PHE A 304 -6.49 12.08 -3.19
C PHE A 304 -7.52 10.95 -2.97
N LEU A 305 -7.03 9.76 -2.65
CA LEU A 305 -7.91 8.61 -2.45
C LEU A 305 -8.83 8.83 -1.24
N LEU A 306 -8.30 9.35 -0.13
CA LEU A 306 -9.12 9.68 1.04
C LEU A 306 -10.14 10.78 0.74
N ALA A 307 -9.77 11.82 -0.01
CA ALA A 307 -10.73 12.84 -0.43
C ALA A 307 -11.90 12.24 -1.21
N ALA A 308 -11.61 11.29 -2.11
CA ALA A 308 -12.64 10.65 -2.91
C ALA A 308 -13.51 9.67 -2.09
N ILE A 309 -12.89 8.88 -1.20
CA ILE A 309 -13.60 7.90 -0.37
C ILE A 309 -14.50 8.59 0.68
N LEU A 310 -14.04 9.67 1.28
CA LEU A 310 -14.79 10.37 2.33
C LEU A 310 -15.79 11.39 1.77
N TRP A 311 -15.79 11.66 0.46
CA TRP A 311 -16.67 12.62 -0.19
C TRP A 311 -18.17 12.33 -0.02
N PRO A 312 -18.68 11.09 -0.22
CA PRO A 312 -20.09 10.82 -0.05
C PRO A 312 -20.60 11.17 1.35
N LYS A 313 -19.82 10.86 2.38
CA LYS A 313 -20.14 11.21 3.78
C LYS A 313 -20.17 12.74 3.99
N LEU A 314 -19.28 13.48 3.32
CA LEU A 314 -19.29 14.95 3.38
C LEU A 314 -20.55 15.50 2.76
N ILE A 315 -20.94 15.03 1.58
CA ILE A 315 -22.13 15.53 0.88
C ILE A 315 -23.38 15.22 1.67
N GLU A 316 -23.55 13.98 2.14
CA GLU A 316 -24.70 13.61 2.96
C GLU A 316 -24.87 14.53 4.18
N ARG A 317 -23.77 14.85 4.89
CA ARG A 317 -23.83 15.76 6.05
C ARG A 317 -24.18 17.21 5.72
N CYS A 318 -23.92 17.63 4.50
CA CYS A 318 -24.04 19.03 4.07
C CYS A 318 -25.23 19.28 3.15
N SER A 319 -25.84 18.21 2.62
CA SER A 319 -27.03 18.31 1.77
C SER A 319 -28.29 18.59 2.59
N PHE A 320 -29.15 19.42 2.01
CA PHE A 320 -30.49 19.74 2.46
C PHE A 320 -31.40 19.80 1.22
N ASP A 321 -32.71 19.87 1.43
CA ASP A 321 -33.68 19.94 0.33
C ASP A 321 -33.42 21.12 -0.62
N ASN A 322 -32.76 22.17 -0.13
CA ASN A 322 -32.42 23.40 -0.87
C ASN A 322 -30.94 23.51 -1.28
N GLY A 323 -30.18 22.39 -1.33
CA GLY A 323 -28.79 22.38 -1.78
C GLY A 323 -27.75 22.28 -0.65
N ILE A 324 -26.49 22.69 -0.91
CA ILE A 324 -25.40 22.58 0.05
C ILE A 324 -25.30 23.80 0.96
N ASN A 325 -25.37 23.58 2.27
CA ASN A 325 -25.06 24.62 3.25
C ASN A 325 -23.54 24.79 3.37
N ILE A 326 -23.00 25.90 2.89
CA ILE A 326 -21.58 26.19 2.82
C ILE A 326 -20.91 26.22 4.22
N ARG A 327 -21.57 26.81 5.23
CA ARG A 327 -21.00 26.83 6.60
C ARG A 327 -20.90 25.41 7.18
N LYS A 328 -21.94 24.60 6.97
CA LYS A 328 -21.97 23.21 7.41
C LYS A 328 -20.94 22.37 6.64
N PHE A 329 -20.75 22.65 5.34
CA PHE A 329 -19.72 22.00 4.52
C PHE A 329 -18.32 22.16 5.13
N PHE A 330 -17.90 23.40 5.44
CA PHE A 330 -16.59 23.63 6.04
C PHE A 330 -16.42 22.98 7.42
N ARG A 331 -17.43 23.05 8.28
CA ARG A 331 -17.40 22.38 9.59
C ARG A 331 -17.33 20.86 9.45
N SER A 332 -18.07 20.30 8.51
CA SER A 332 -18.09 18.85 8.27
C SER A 332 -16.79 18.32 7.70
N MET A 333 -16.06 19.12 6.91
CA MET A 333 -14.72 18.74 6.43
C MET A 333 -13.79 18.38 7.59
N ASP A 334 -13.71 19.23 8.62
CA ASP A 334 -12.85 19.01 9.79
C ASP A 334 -13.31 17.81 10.61
N SER A 335 -14.63 17.70 10.85
CA SER A 335 -15.21 16.59 11.61
C SER A 335 -14.93 15.24 10.93
N ILE A 336 -15.15 15.12 9.63
CA ILE A 336 -14.96 13.86 8.89
C ILE A 336 -13.49 13.46 8.84
N ILE A 337 -12.58 14.42 8.65
CA ILE A 337 -11.14 14.16 8.71
C ILE A 337 -10.75 13.69 10.12
N ALA A 338 -11.25 14.34 11.17
CA ALA A 338 -10.99 13.95 12.55
C ALA A 338 -11.50 12.54 12.86
N GLU A 339 -12.69 12.17 12.38
CA GLU A 339 -13.24 10.83 12.53
C GLU A 339 -12.36 9.77 11.82
N GLN A 340 -11.92 10.04 10.61
CA GLN A 340 -10.99 9.14 9.91
C GLN A 340 -9.65 9.03 10.64
N GLN A 341 -9.14 10.13 11.22
CA GLN A 341 -7.89 10.13 11.99
C GLN A 341 -7.97 9.29 13.28
N ARG A 342 -9.15 9.03 13.81
CA ARG A 342 -9.35 8.08 14.93
C ARG A 342 -9.15 6.63 14.49
N ILE A 343 -9.22 6.35 13.20
CA ILE A 343 -9.01 5.01 12.62
C ILE A 343 -7.59 4.91 12.05
N THR A 344 -7.22 5.82 11.16
CA THR A 344 -5.89 5.87 10.55
C THR A 344 -5.30 7.26 10.66
N ALA A 345 -4.07 7.39 11.16
CA ALA A 345 -3.40 8.67 11.26
C ALA A 345 -3.16 9.28 9.86
N ILE A 346 -3.71 10.47 9.63
CA ILE A 346 -3.51 11.18 8.36
C ILE A 346 -2.47 12.29 8.59
N PRO A 347 -1.26 12.23 7.98
CA PRO A 347 -0.28 13.30 8.07
C PRO A 347 -0.85 14.67 7.62
N ARG A 348 -0.47 15.76 8.32
CA ARG A 348 -1.01 17.13 8.08
C ARG A 348 -0.99 17.55 6.61
N LYS A 349 0.06 17.21 5.86
CA LYS A 349 0.16 17.49 4.43
C LYS A 349 -0.99 16.90 3.59
N PHE A 350 -1.58 15.78 4.02
CA PHE A 350 -2.71 15.17 3.33
C PHE A 350 -4.05 15.73 3.79
N THR A 351 -4.18 16.20 5.04
CA THR A 351 -5.43 16.83 5.50
C THR A 351 -5.71 18.12 4.74
N SER A 352 -4.70 18.99 4.57
CA SER A 352 -4.83 20.18 3.72
C SER A 352 -5.16 19.84 2.28
N TYR A 353 -4.49 18.82 1.73
CA TYR A 353 -4.72 18.36 0.37
C TYR A 353 -6.16 17.86 0.15
N ILE A 354 -6.73 17.13 1.11
CA ILE A 354 -8.11 16.66 1.09
C ILE A 354 -9.08 17.85 1.06
N LYS A 355 -8.88 18.82 1.96
CA LYS A 355 -9.71 20.03 2.04
C LYS A 355 -9.67 20.85 0.75
N ASP A 356 -8.48 21.01 0.15
CA ASP A 356 -8.34 21.71 -1.13
C ASP A 356 -9.14 21.04 -2.24
N ILE A 357 -9.08 19.69 -2.35
CA ILE A 357 -9.83 18.94 -3.35
C ILE A 357 -11.34 19.16 -3.16
N TRP A 358 -11.83 19.05 -1.92
CA TRP A 358 -13.25 19.22 -1.60
C TRP A 358 -13.72 20.64 -1.87
N TYR A 359 -12.94 21.64 -1.47
CA TYR A 359 -13.25 23.05 -1.75
C TYR A 359 -13.30 23.34 -3.25
N LEU A 360 -12.37 22.75 -4.01
CA LEU A 360 -12.38 22.89 -5.46
C LEU A 360 -13.65 22.29 -6.10
N GLN A 361 -14.29 21.28 -5.50
CA GLN A 361 -15.55 20.76 -6.05
C GLN A 361 -16.64 21.83 -6.06
N LEU A 362 -16.75 22.64 -5.01
CA LEU A 362 -17.69 23.77 -4.98
C LEU A 362 -17.35 24.80 -6.06
N LYS A 363 -16.07 25.13 -6.23
CA LYS A 363 -15.63 26.11 -7.22
C LYS A 363 -15.78 25.62 -8.66
N LEU A 364 -15.52 24.35 -8.92
CA LEU A 364 -15.65 23.74 -10.23
C LEU A 364 -17.12 23.68 -10.69
N ASN A 365 -18.04 23.43 -9.73
CA ASN A 365 -19.47 23.41 -10.04
C ASN A 365 -19.99 24.81 -10.39
N ASP A 366 -19.57 25.85 -9.68
CA ASP A 366 -20.04 27.22 -9.89
C ASP A 366 -19.05 28.05 -10.73
N ARG A 367 -19.10 27.85 -12.06
CA ARG A 367 -18.24 28.51 -13.02
C ARG A 367 -18.45 30.03 -13.14
N LEU A 368 -19.61 30.54 -12.68
CA LEU A 368 -19.97 31.96 -12.82
C LEU A 368 -19.57 32.79 -11.61
N LYS A 369 -19.78 32.28 -10.40
CA LYS A 369 -19.37 32.97 -9.16
C LYS A 369 -17.87 33.01 -9.00
N ASN A 370 -17.19 31.98 -9.54
CA ASN A 370 -15.73 31.87 -9.43
C ASN A 370 -15.10 32.08 -10.81
N ASN A 371 -14.10 32.97 -10.89
CA ASN A 371 -13.41 33.21 -12.15
C ASN A 371 -12.65 31.93 -12.57
N PRO A 372 -13.06 31.26 -13.70
CA PRO A 372 -12.43 30.02 -14.15
C PRO A 372 -10.94 30.14 -14.39
N ASN A 373 -10.46 31.31 -14.87
CA ASN A 373 -9.03 31.57 -15.09
C ASN A 373 -8.22 31.58 -13.78
N LYS A 374 -8.85 31.95 -12.64
CA LYS A 374 -8.21 31.84 -11.32
C LYS A 374 -8.24 30.40 -10.81
N ILE A 375 -9.31 29.65 -11.08
CA ILE A 375 -9.44 28.27 -10.63
C ILE A 375 -8.37 27.38 -11.29
N ILE A 376 -8.12 27.48 -12.59
CA ILE A 376 -7.09 26.67 -13.28
C ILE A 376 -5.67 26.95 -12.79
N LYS A 377 -5.40 28.11 -12.20
CA LYS A 377 -4.11 28.47 -11.61
C LYS A 377 -3.91 27.91 -10.19
N HIS A 378 -4.94 27.31 -9.60
CA HIS A 378 -4.84 26.77 -8.24
C HIS A 378 -3.86 25.56 -8.22
N PRO A 379 -2.91 25.48 -7.26
CA PRO A 379 -1.90 24.41 -7.22
C PRO A 379 -2.49 22.97 -7.20
N ARG A 380 -3.72 22.83 -6.70
CA ARG A 380 -4.44 21.55 -6.64
C ARG A 380 -5.53 21.41 -7.71
N PHE A 381 -5.59 22.33 -8.67
CA PHE A 381 -6.61 22.28 -9.72
C PHE A 381 -6.66 20.91 -10.40
N ARG A 382 -5.51 20.36 -10.80
CA ARG A 382 -5.45 19.06 -11.47
C ARG A 382 -6.10 17.95 -10.65
N ALA A 383 -5.85 17.91 -9.34
CA ALA A 383 -6.44 16.91 -8.46
C ALA A 383 -7.95 17.12 -8.29
N GLY A 384 -8.40 18.39 -8.11
CA GLY A 384 -9.82 18.72 -8.04
C GLY A 384 -10.57 18.35 -9.32
N TYR A 385 -9.99 18.63 -10.47
CA TYR A 385 -10.54 18.27 -11.78
C TYR A 385 -10.57 16.75 -12.03
N ASP A 386 -9.48 16.04 -11.72
CA ASP A 386 -9.46 14.57 -11.82
C ASP A 386 -10.55 13.94 -10.92
N PHE A 387 -10.79 14.52 -9.74
CA PHE A 387 -11.85 14.05 -8.86
C PHE A 387 -13.25 14.38 -9.39
N LEU A 388 -13.47 15.55 -10.00
CA LEU A 388 -14.72 15.87 -10.68
C LEU A 388 -15.06 14.83 -11.76
N LEU A 389 -14.09 14.44 -12.60
CA LEU A 389 -14.30 13.42 -13.62
C LEU A 389 -14.70 12.06 -13.05
N ILE A 390 -14.12 11.68 -11.89
CA ILE A 390 -14.49 10.43 -11.21
C ILE A 390 -15.93 10.51 -10.70
N ARG A 391 -16.33 11.62 -10.13
CA ARG A 391 -17.71 11.85 -9.65
C ARG A 391 -18.72 11.75 -10.78
N GLU A 392 -18.52 12.46 -11.89
CA GLU A 392 -19.38 12.40 -13.06
C GLU A 392 -19.50 10.97 -13.61
N LYS A 393 -18.38 10.25 -13.71
CA LYS A 393 -18.39 8.87 -14.15
C LYS A 393 -19.18 7.96 -13.22
N ALA A 394 -19.09 8.21 -11.92
CA ALA A 394 -19.75 7.40 -10.89
C ALA A 394 -21.26 7.66 -10.83
N SER A 395 -21.69 8.93 -10.93
CA SER A 395 -23.09 9.35 -10.89
C SER A 395 -23.81 9.22 -12.22
N LYS A 396 -23.10 8.95 -13.31
CA LYS A 396 -23.62 9.09 -14.69
C LYS A 396 -24.18 10.48 -14.98
N ASP A 397 -23.64 11.49 -14.31
CA ASP A 397 -24.07 12.88 -14.43
C ASP A 397 -23.90 13.36 -15.89
N LYS A 398 -24.97 13.94 -16.42
CA LYS A 398 -25.01 14.47 -17.80
C LYS A 398 -24.64 15.96 -17.85
N SER A 399 -24.16 16.55 -16.76
CA SER A 399 -23.89 18.00 -16.66
C SER A 399 -22.83 18.52 -17.64
N ASP A 400 -22.07 17.63 -18.31
CA ASP A 400 -20.95 17.96 -19.19
C ASP A 400 -19.89 18.90 -18.56
N LEU A 401 -19.90 19.04 -17.25
CA LEU A 401 -19.02 19.93 -16.50
C LEU A 401 -17.55 19.53 -16.67
N GLY A 402 -17.25 18.24 -16.60
CA GLY A 402 -15.92 17.70 -16.86
C GLY A 402 -15.45 17.95 -18.27
N LYS A 403 -16.31 17.80 -19.27
CA LYS A 403 -15.99 18.12 -20.68
C LYS A 403 -15.71 19.62 -20.83
N TRP A 404 -16.51 20.47 -20.19
CA TRP A 404 -16.31 21.91 -20.22
C TRP A 404 -14.93 22.29 -19.64
N TRP A 405 -14.58 21.77 -18.46
CA TRP A 405 -13.27 22.02 -17.86
C TRP A 405 -12.13 21.44 -18.66
N THR A 406 -12.31 20.28 -19.30
CA THR A 406 -11.33 19.70 -20.22
C THR A 406 -11.03 20.66 -21.37
N SER A 407 -12.06 21.16 -22.04
CA SER A 407 -11.91 22.12 -23.16
C SER A 407 -11.30 23.43 -22.67
N PHE A 408 -11.77 23.94 -21.52
CA PHE A 408 -11.32 25.21 -20.98
C PHE A 408 -9.83 25.24 -20.64
N GLN A 409 -9.25 24.11 -20.19
CA GLN A 409 -7.81 24.03 -19.87
C GLN A 409 -6.93 24.18 -21.12
N HIS A 410 -7.37 23.67 -22.25
CA HIS A 410 -6.55 23.50 -23.46
C HIS A 410 -6.82 24.54 -24.55
N THR A 411 -7.70 25.50 -24.28
CA THR A 411 -8.07 26.50 -25.27
C THR A 411 -7.36 27.84 -25.04
N ASP A 412 -7.30 28.68 -26.07
CA ASP A 412 -6.72 30.03 -26.03
C ASP A 412 -7.57 31.04 -25.25
N ALA A 413 -7.02 32.22 -24.95
CA ALA A 413 -7.67 33.23 -24.13
C ALA A 413 -9.00 33.71 -24.71
N ARG A 414 -9.07 33.96 -26.06
CA ARG A 414 -10.30 34.45 -26.71
C ARG A 414 -11.41 33.40 -26.67
N SER A 415 -11.08 32.16 -26.89
CA SER A 415 -12.02 31.03 -26.79
C SER A 415 -12.47 30.78 -25.32
N LYS A 416 -11.62 30.98 -24.33
CA LYS A 416 -12.00 30.95 -22.90
C LYS A 416 -13.07 31.99 -22.58
N GLU A 417 -12.91 33.22 -23.06
CA GLU A 417 -13.92 34.28 -22.86
C GLU A 417 -15.25 33.93 -23.53
N LYS A 418 -15.23 33.38 -24.74
CA LYS A 418 -16.43 32.90 -25.43
C LYS A 418 -17.13 31.78 -24.65
N MET A 419 -16.37 30.85 -24.08
CA MET A 419 -16.90 29.75 -23.23
C MET A 419 -17.59 30.30 -21.99
N ILE A 420 -16.99 31.28 -21.29
CA ILE A 420 -17.58 31.95 -20.12
C ILE A 420 -18.84 32.69 -20.53
N GLY A 421 -18.84 33.45 -21.62
CA GLY A 421 -19.97 34.19 -22.14
C GLY A 421 -21.17 33.28 -22.48
N LYS A 422 -20.93 32.10 -23.05
CA LYS A 422 -21.99 31.12 -23.33
C LYS A 422 -22.67 30.65 -22.04
N VAL A 423 -21.89 30.31 -21.01
CA VAL A 423 -22.44 29.86 -19.71
C VAL A 423 -23.27 30.97 -19.06
N ARG A 424 -22.84 32.26 -19.13
CA ARG A 424 -23.62 33.41 -18.61
C ARG A 424 -24.97 33.52 -19.30
N LYS A 425 -25.01 33.48 -20.64
CA LYS A 425 -26.25 33.56 -21.40
C LYS A 425 -27.22 32.44 -21.08
N THR A 426 -26.74 31.21 -20.92
CA THR A 426 -27.63 30.08 -20.54
C THR A 426 -28.30 30.32 -19.19
N VAL A 427 -27.57 30.83 -18.20
CA VAL A 427 -28.11 31.08 -16.84
C VAL A 427 -29.06 32.28 -16.85
N GLU A 428 -28.84 33.32 -17.67
CA GLU A 428 -29.76 34.46 -17.83
C GLU A 428 -31.08 34.01 -18.46
N ILE A 429 -31.07 33.09 -19.43
CA ILE A 429 -32.26 32.55 -20.08
C ILE A 429 -33.07 31.68 -19.11
N ASP A 430 -32.41 30.88 -18.27
CA ASP A 430 -33.09 30.02 -17.28
C ASP A 430 -33.65 30.81 -16.06
N GLY A 431 -33.57 32.17 -16.04
CA GLY A 431 -34.20 33.06 -15.08
C GLY A 431 -33.71 32.98 -13.63
N ASN A 432 -32.59 32.29 -13.38
CA ASN A 432 -32.13 31.90 -12.04
C ASN A 432 -30.93 32.70 -11.51
N PHE A 433 -30.50 33.78 -12.17
CA PHE A 433 -29.36 34.58 -11.71
C PHE A 433 -29.73 35.95 -11.19
N ASN A 434 -29.79 36.09 -9.87
CA ASN A 434 -29.80 37.39 -9.22
C ASN A 434 -28.48 37.59 -8.44
N PRO A 435 -27.55 38.40 -8.97
CA PRO A 435 -26.20 38.56 -8.38
C PRO A 435 -26.20 39.31 -7.03
N ARG A 436 -27.35 39.88 -6.61
CA ARG A 436 -27.46 40.72 -5.39
C ARG A 436 -28.15 40.04 -4.19
N LYS A 437 -28.77 38.86 -4.38
CA LYS A 437 -29.33 38.07 -3.27
C LYS A 437 -28.47 36.85 -3.02
N GLY A 438 -27.60 36.93 -1.97
CA GLY A 438 -26.74 35.86 -1.50
C GLY A 438 -27.48 34.74 -0.77
N GLU A 439 -28.62 34.28 -1.29
CA GLU A 439 -29.37 33.14 -0.74
C GLU A 439 -29.31 31.98 -1.74
N GLY A 440 -28.92 30.85 -1.21
CA GLY A 440 -28.62 29.63 -1.95
C GLY A 440 -29.75 29.17 -2.86
N LYS A 441 -29.45 28.99 -4.12
CA LYS A 441 -30.16 28.10 -5.02
C LYS A 441 -29.24 27.02 -5.52
N GLU A 442 -29.66 25.83 -5.23
CA GLU A 442 -29.40 24.51 -5.75
C GLU A 442 -28.05 24.25 -6.45
N PHE A 443 -27.13 23.64 -5.69
CA PHE A 443 -26.16 22.77 -6.29
C PHE A 443 -26.87 21.43 -6.58
N GLY A 444 -27.38 21.27 -7.80
CA GLY A 444 -28.00 20.03 -8.24
C GLY A 444 -26.98 18.87 -8.17
N PHE A 445 -26.97 18.16 -7.05
CA PHE A 445 -26.48 16.82 -6.99
C PHE A 445 -27.66 15.90 -7.33
N SER A 446 -27.52 15.10 -8.37
CA SER A 446 -28.55 14.14 -8.74
C SER A 446 -28.91 13.25 -7.54
N GLU A 447 -30.20 12.92 -7.39
CA GLU A 447 -30.74 12.06 -6.32
C GLU A 447 -30.02 10.70 -6.19
N GLU A 448 -29.28 10.26 -7.20
CA GLU A 448 -28.50 9.03 -7.21
C GLU A 448 -27.25 9.02 -6.30
N LEU A 449 -26.91 10.14 -5.66
CA LEU A 449 -25.82 10.23 -4.68
C LEU A 449 -26.31 10.19 -3.22
N ARG A 450 -27.61 10.02 -3.01
CA ARG A 450 -28.25 9.74 -1.71
C ARG A 450 -28.11 8.29 -1.29
#